data_c32a798fe06549725a4383d8a7cdbb59
#
_entry.id   c32a798fe06549725a4383d8a7cdbb59
#
_cell.length_a   1.000
_cell.length_b   1.000
_cell.length_c   1.000
_cell.angle_alpha   90.00
_cell.angle_beta   90.00
_cell.angle_gamma   90.00
#
_symmetry.space_group_name_H-M   'P 1'
#
loop_
_entity.id
_entity.type
_entity.pdbx_description
1 polymer ?
#
loop_
_entity_poly.entity_id
_entity_poly.type
_entity_poly.pdbx_seq_one_letter_code
_entity_poly.pdbx_strand_id
1 'polypeptide(L)'
;MSNAALLSSAISTPTSCEPGELHVTSSIVPHLRHNSSQPWPAPFPILSWKASPTSMQSSAFTCIPFELVLSSIKRDATFRMKRECSSLDQSESLPSIQITGKPAAVWEGVKPLPFVVSVGVGLALRYLVAKPVAVTTQAWQLLAIFLSTITGLVLSPLPVGAWAFLGLTTAVVTKTLTFGAAFGAFTNDVIWLIVISFFFARGFVKTGLGDRIATYFVKMLGKSTLGLSYGLVVSEALLAPAMPSTTARAGGVFLPIIKSLSLSAGSRPNHKSSKKLGSYLVQSQFQSAGNSSALFLTAAAQNLLCLKLAQELGVAISNPWVSWFKAASVPAFTSLLTTPLLLYKIFPPEIKETPEAPAAAEKKLQAMGPITPNEWYMVSTMLLAVTLWVFGEKLGIASVVAAMLGLCILLLLGVLNWDDCLSEKSAWDTLTWFAVLVGMAGNLSSLGLVKWMSDGVAKSLASFSLSWPAAFGVLQATYFLSHYLFASQTGHVGALFSAFLAMHVAAGVPAALAALTLAYNTNLFGALTHYSSGQAAVYFGSGYVELKDVFRLGAICAIWNVLVWSVVGGIWWKVIGLY
;
A
#
# COMPACT_ATOMS: atom_id res chain seq x y z
N MET A 1 36.66 40.76 34.05
CA MET A 1 36.47 42.18 33.75
C MET A 1 35.11 42.28 33.13
N SER A 2 34.06 42.53 33.94
CA SER A 2 33.47 43.85 34.26
C SER A 2 32.62 44.35 33.10
N ASN A 3 31.33 44.62 33.10
CA ASN A 3 30.30 44.99 34.09
C ASN A 3 28.96 44.70 33.44
N ALA A 4 27.93 44.11 34.00
CA ALA A 4 27.05 44.49 35.12
C ALA A 4 26.31 45.81 34.95
N ALA A 5 25.01 45.72 34.98
CA ALA A 5 24.02 46.35 35.86
C ALA A 5 22.88 47.01 35.11
N LEU A 6 21.70 46.58 35.41
CA LEU A 6 20.65 47.05 36.35
C LEU A 6 19.61 47.99 35.74
N LEU A 7 18.33 47.66 35.85
CA LEU A 7 17.25 48.19 36.69
C LEU A 7 15.91 47.60 36.17
N SER A 8 15.09 46.80 36.81
CA SER A 8 14.37 46.87 38.09
C SER A 8 13.28 47.94 38.17
N SER A 9 12.08 47.47 38.41
CA SER A 9 10.91 48.01 39.16
C SER A 9 9.66 48.17 38.29
N ALA A 10 8.42 47.93 38.67
CA ALA A 10 7.80 47.36 39.86
C ALA A 10 6.27 47.25 39.55
N ILE A 11 5.66 46.17 39.98
CA ILE A 11 4.46 46.07 40.84
C ILE A 11 3.29 47.03 40.53
N SER A 12 2.10 46.48 40.15
CA SER A 12 0.89 46.50 41.03
C SER A 12 -0.34 45.91 40.34
N THR A 13 -0.94 44.89 40.96
CA THR A 13 -2.38 44.59 40.88
C THR A 13 -3.14 45.53 41.80
N PRO A 14 -4.44 45.81 41.56
CA PRO A 14 -5.48 45.12 42.31
C PRO A 14 -6.83 44.84 41.62
N THR A 15 -7.43 43.73 42.06
CA THR A 15 -8.81 43.47 42.55
C THR A 15 -10.05 44.06 41.86
N SER A 16 -10.93 43.10 41.45
CA SER A 16 -12.38 43.01 41.62
C SER A 16 -13.31 44.18 41.24
N CYS A 17 -14.31 43.89 40.40
CA CYS A 17 -15.75 44.03 40.69
C CYS A 17 -16.62 43.61 39.50
N GLU A 18 -17.62 42.78 39.77
CA GLU A 18 -18.85 42.53 38.99
C GLU A 18 -19.85 43.69 39.12
N PRO A 19 -21.08 43.57 38.56
CA PRO A 19 -21.56 43.41 37.19
C PRO A 19 -22.47 44.57 36.75
N GLY A 20 -22.86 44.64 35.50
CA GLY A 20 -23.80 45.64 35.01
C GLY A 20 -24.55 45.19 33.75
N GLU A 21 -25.81 44.86 33.95
CA GLU A 21 -26.83 44.73 32.89
C GLU A 21 -27.06 46.07 32.20
N LEU A 22 -27.28 46.05 30.90
CA LEU A 22 -28.10 47.05 30.24
C LEU A 22 -28.74 46.50 28.96
N HIS A 23 -30.04 46.65 28.98
CA HIS A 23 -31.06 46.39 27.98
C HIS A 23 -30.98 47.28 26.74
N VAL A 24 -31.83 46.87 25.74
CA VAL A 24 -32.61 47.68 24.78
C VAL A 24 -31.93 47.84 23.42
N THR A 25 -32.55 47.61 22.29
CA THR A 25 -33.88 47.44 21.66
C THR A 25 -33.71 47.03 20.22
N SER A 26 -34.47 46.13 19.77
CA SER A 26 -35.58 46.07 18.80
C SER A 26 -35.44 46.78 17.43
N SER A 27 -35.86 46.01 16.47
CA SER A 27 -36.56 46.26 15.19
C SER A 27 -35.68 46.16 13.95
N ILE A 28 -35.98 45.31 12.97
CA ILE A 28 -37.11 45.30 12.03
C ILE A 28 -37.14 43.99 11.28
N VAL A 29 -38.32 43.35 11.20
CA VAL A 29 -38.68 42.25 10.29
C VAL A 29 -39.34 42.88 9.05
N PRO A 30 -39.22 42.25 7.88
CA PRO A 30 -40.45 42.00 7.14
C PRO A 30 -40.67 40.50 6.80
N HIS A 31 -41.92 40.16 6.99
CA HIS A 31 -42.59 38.92 6.60
C HIS A 31 -42.45 38.55 5.13
N LEU A 32 -42.27 37.27 4.88
CA LEU A 32 -42.91 36.60 3.74
C LEU A 32 -43.40 35.21 4.21
N ARG A 33 -44.72 35.05 4.14
CA ARG A 33 -45.46 33.81 4.32
C ARG A 33 -45.21 32.90 3.13
N HIS A 34 -44.95 31.60 3.36
CA HIS A 34 -45.55 30.58 2.52
C HIS A 34 -45.91 29.35 3.35
N ASN A 35 -47.13 28.98 3.12
CA ASN A 35 -47.89 27.85 3.62
C ASN A 35 -47.46 26.58 2.91
N SER A 36 -47.24 25.48 3.59
CA SER A 36 -47.88 24.20 3.22
C SER A 36 -47.44 23.07 4.16
N SER A 37 -48.44 22.57 4.79
CA SER A 37 -48.53 21.32 5.55
C SER A 37 -48.24 20.07 4.69
N GLN A 38 -47.33 19.21 5.12
CA GLN A 38 -47.44 17.76 4.91
C GLN A 38 -46.81 17.01 6.08
N PRO A 39 -47.44 15.93 6.56
CA PRO A 39 -47.00 15.19 7.74
C PRO A 39 -46.02 14.08 7.40
N TRP A 40 -45.15 13.76 8.34
CA TRP A 40 -44.18 12.64 8.31
C TRP A 40 -44.90 11.27 8.30
N PRO A 41 -44.39 10.26 7.57
CA PRO A 41 -44.96 8.91 7.65
C PRO A 41 -44.52 8.18 8.91
N ALA A 42 -45.45 7.39 9.45
CA ALA A 42 -45.35 6.61 10.68
C ALA A 42 -44.41 5.36 10.56
N PRO A 43 -43.98 4.78 11.70
CA PRO A 43 -43.00 3.69 11.72
C PRO A 43 -43.58 2.32 11.32
N PHE A 44 -42.73 1.48 10.77
CA PHE A 44 -43.04 0.13 10.30
C PHE A 44 -43.44 -0.83 11.40
N PRO A 45 -44.34 -1.80 11.14
CA PRO A 45 -44.85 -2.75 12.13
C PRO A 45 -43.86 -3.88 12.42
N ILE A 46 -43.80 -4.25 13.70
CA ILE A 46 -43.08 -5.40 14.26
C ILE A 46 -43.81 -6.67 13.84
N LEU A 47 -43.16 -7.54 13.08
CA LEU A 47 -43.64 -8.90 12.78
C LEU A 47 -43.15 -9.86 13.85
N SER A 48 -44.09 -10.40 14.60
CA SER A 48 -43.90 -11.48 15.58
C SER A 48 -43.74 -12.85 14.86
N TRP A 49 -42.65 -13.57 15.14
CA TRP A 49 -42.46 -14.93 14.72
C TRP A 49 -43.02 -15.90 15.75
N LYS A 50 -44.03 -16.67 15.37
CA LYS A 50 -44.47 -17.88 16.08
C LYS A 50 -43.68 -19.08 15.54
N ALA A 51 -42.99 -19.76 16.41
CA ALA A 51 -42.33 -21.03 16.13
C ALA A 51 -43.34 -22.17 16.19
N SER A 52 -43.28 -23.12 15.25
CA SER A 52 -43.89 -24.46 15.35
C SER A 52 -42.80 -25.50 15.11
N PRO A 53 -42.78 -26.59 15.89
CA PRO A 53 -41.73 -27.59 15.82
C PRO A 53 -42.19 -28.81 14.97
N THR A 54 -41.35 -29.28 14.04
CA THR A 54 -41.48 -30.63 13.48
C THR A 54 -40.12 -31.26 13.17
N SER A 55 -39.90 -32.32 13.91
CA SER A 55 -39.15 -33.56 13.63
C SER A 55 -37.76 -33.54 12.98
N MET A 56 -36.80 -33.96 13.80
CA MET A 56 -35.50 -34.54 13.42
C MET A 56 -35.70 -35.82 12.56
N GLN A 57 -34.91 -35.89 11.48
CA GLN A 57 -34.38 -37.16 11.01
C GLN A 57 -32.94 -37.01 10.58
N SER A 58 -32.08 -37.84 11.14
CA SER A 58 -30.66 -37.99 10.90
C SER A 58 -30.40 -38.60 9.52
N SER A 59 -29.48 -38.03 8.75
CA SER A 59 -28.82 -38.77 7.69
C SER A 59 -27.36 -38.37 7.59
N ALA A 60 -26.54 -39.41 7.48
CA ALA A 60 -25.09 -39.41 7.54
C ALA A 60 -24.40 -38.54 6.50
N PHE A 61 -23.37 -37.78 6.95
CA PHE A 61 -22.43 -37.09 6.08
C PHE A 61 -21.45 -38.09 5.46
N THR A 62 -21.58 -38.30 4.15
CA THR A 62 -20.55 -38.96 3.34
C THR A 62 -19.71 -37.85 2.69
N CYS A 63 -18.42 -37.82 3.00
CA CYS A 63 -17.45 -36.92 2.34
C CYS A 63 -17.29 -37.27 0.87
N ILE A 64 -17.63 -36.35 -0.02
CA ILE A 64 -17.31 -36.42 -1.45
C ILE A 64 -15.99 -35.65 -1.71
N PRO A 65 -14.99 -36.25 -2.38
CA PRO A 65 -13.73 -35.58 -2.65
C PRO A 65 -13.90 -34.36 -3.60
N PHE A 66 -13.24 -33.27 -3.27
CA PHE A 66 -13.32 -31.96 -3.92
C PHE A 66 -12.95 -31.97 -5.43
N GLU A 67 -12.24 -32.97 -5.90
CA GLU A 67 -11.85 -33.08 -7.32
C GLU A 67 -13.01 -33.45 -8.28
N LEU A 68 -14.04 -34.09 -7.79
CA LEU A 68 -15.20 -34.50 -8.60
C LEU A 68 -16.16 -33.34 -8.94
N VAL A 69 -16.21 -32.30 -8.10
CA VAL A 69 -17.05 -31.12 -8.32
C VAL A 69 -16.46 -30.20 -9.40
N LEU A 70 -15.13 -30.07 -9.47
CA LEU A 70 -14.46 -29.27 -10.49
C LEU A 70 -14.48 -29.87 -11.90
N SER A 71 -14.57 -31.20 -12.00
CA SER A 71 -14.65 -31.88 -13.31
C SER A 71 -16.05 -31.83 -13.94
N SER A 72 -17.10 -31.70 -13.14
CA SER A 72 -18.48 -31.56 -13.63
C SER A 72 -18.75 -30.16 -14.20
N ILE A 73 -18.24 -29.10 -13.51
CA ILE A 73 -18.41 -27.71 -13.95
C ILE A 73 -17.65 -27.42 -15.26
N LYS A 74 -16.48 -28.06 -15.47
CA LYS A 74 -15.71 -27.91 -16.73
C LYS A 74 -16.36 -28.62 -17.93
N ARG A 75 -17.12 -29.68 -17.74
CA ARG A 75 -17.78 -30.39 -18.86
C ARG A 75 -19.01 -29.66 -19.39
N ASP A 76 -19.80 -29.03 -18.53
CA ASP A 76 -21.00 -28.30 -18.95
C ASP A 76 -20.67 -26.98 -19.69
N ALA A 77 -19.61 -26.29 -19.28
CA ALA A 77 -19.17 -25.06 -19.96
C ALA A 77 -18.59 -25.32 -21.36
N THR A 78 -17.86 -26.43 -21.56
CA THR A 78 -17.25 -26.77 -22.84
C THR A 78 -18.28 -27.34 -23.85
N PHE A 79 -19.35 -27.96 -23.39
CA PHE A 79 -20.39 -28.49 -24.26
C PHE A 79 -21.37 -27.42 -24.76
N ARG A 80 -21.60 -26.36 -23.98
CA ARG A 80 -22.40 -25.20 -24.40
C ARG A 80 -21.67 -24.32 -25.41
N MET A 81 -20.36 -24.08 -25.27
CA MET A 81 -19.60 -23.27 -26.23
C MET A 81 -19.41 -23.91 -27.62
N LYS A 82 -19.46 -25.25 -27.74
CA LYS A 82 -19.33 -25.92 -29.05
C LYS A 82 -20.61 -25.92 -29.86
N ARG A 83 -21.78 -25.63 -29.28
CA ARG A 83 -23.06 -25.61 -29.99
C ARG A 83 -23.42 -24.24 -30.57
N GLU A 84 -22.79 -23.17 -30.12
CA GLU A 84 -23.09 -21.78 -30.55
C GLU A 84 -22.15 -21.25 -31.64
N CYS A 85 -21.06 -21.98 -31.98
CA CYS A 85 -20.13 -21.55 -33.04
C CYS A 85 -20.40 -22.10 -34.44
N SER A 86 -21.47 -22.86 -34.65
CA SER A 86 -21.74 -23.46 -35.97
C SER A 86 -22.93 -22.89 -36.74
N SER A 87 -23.51 -21.76 -36.31
CA SER A 87 -24.62 -21.12 -37.03
C SER A 87 -24.66 -19.61 -36.88
N LEU A 88 -23.65 -18.91 -37.40
CA LEU A 88 -23.70 -17.46 -37.55
C LEU A 88 -23.08 -17.05 -38.88
N ASP A 89 -23.89 -17.15 -39.88
CA ASP A 89 -23.78 -16.34 -41.07
C ASP A 89 -25.20 -15.88 -41.40
N GLN A 90 -25.60 -14.72 -40.92
CA GLN A 90 -26.56 -13.78 -41.46
C GLN A 90 -26.82 -12.63 -40.48
N SER A 91 -26.73 -11.42 -41.02
CA SER A 91 -27.01 -10.13 -40.38
C SER A 91 -28.42 -10.04 -39.81
N GLU A 92 -28.56 -10.09 -38.47
CA GLU A 92 -29.74 -9.59 -37.79
C GLU A 92 -29.34 -8.96 -36.43
N SER A 93 -29.97 -7.83 -36.12
CA SER A 93 -29.78 -7.05 -34.91
C SER A 93 -29.97 -7.91 -33.63
N LEU A 94 -28.95 -7.98 -32.79
CA LEU A 94 -28.96 -8.71 -31.53
C LEU A 94 -30.06 -8.18 -30.60
N PRO A 95 -30.98 -9.01 -30.12
CA PRO A 95 -31.87 -8.63 -29.03
C PRO A 95 -31.07 -8.53 -27.73
N SER A 96 -31.26 -7.43 -27.01
CA SER A 96 -30.71 -7.23 -25.66
C SER A 96 -31.23 -8.32 -24.71
N ILE A 97 -30.37 -9.27 -24.36
CA ILE A 97 -30.68 -10.27 -23.32
C ILE A 97 -30.68 -9.52 -21.97
N GLN A 98 -31.87 -9.18 -21.49
CA GLN A 98 -32.07 -8.80 -20.11
C GLN A 98 -31.89 -10.04 -19.24
N ILE A 99 -30.74 -10.14 -18.57
CA ILE A 99 -30.51 -11.14 -17.52
C ILE A 99 -31.34 -10.69 -16.31
N THR A 100 -32.58 -11.11 -16.23
CA THR A 100 -33.47 -10.93 -15.06
C THR A 100 -33.26 -12.05 -14.04
N GLY A 101 -32.02 -12.28 -13.64
CA GLY A 101 -31.69 -13.05 -12.46
C GLY A 101 -31.10 -12.11 -11.42
N LYS A 102 -31.81 -11.81 -10.32
CA LYS A 102 -31.16 -11.23 -9.15
C LYS A 102 -29.95 -12.12 -8.83
N PRO A 103 -28.72 -11.59 -8.77
CA PRO A 103 -27.59 -12.39 -8.32
C PRO A 103 -27.96 -12.95 -6.94
N ALA A 104 -27.77 -14.25 -6.72
CA ALA A 104 -27.92 -14.84 -5.41
C ALA A 104 -27.14 -13.97 -4.42
N ALA A 105 -27.77 -13.57 -3.33
CA ALA A 105 -27.15 -12.71 -2.33
C ALA A 105 -25.87 -13.40 -1.86
N VAL A 106 -24.72 -12.91 -2.35
CA VAL A 106 -23.41 -13.39 -1.91
C VAL A 106 -23.29 -12.95 -0.46
N TRP A 107 -23.01 -13.90 0.45
CA TRP A 107 -22.73 -13.57 1.84
C TRP A 107 -21.50 -12.66 1.90
N GLU A 108 -21.72 -11.40 2.23
CA GLU A 108 -20.65 -10.36 2.35
C GLU A 108 -20.06 -10.31 3.77
N GLY A 109 -20.45 -11.25 4.65
CA GLY A 109 -19.96 -11.34 6.02
C GLY A 109 -18.57 -11.99 6.14
N VAL A 110 -18.21 -12.33 7.36
CA VAL A 110 -16.91 -12.93 7.68
C VAL A 110 -16.73 -14.28 7.00
N LYS A 111 -15.54 -14.54 6.44
CA LYS A 111 -15.13 -15.84 5.92
C LYS A 111 -14.83 -16.77 7.12
N PRO A 112 -15.55 -17.88 7.32
CA PRO A 112 -15.52 -18.61 8.60
C PRO A 112 -14.15 -19.23 8.90
N LEU A 113 -13.50 -19.91 7.94
CA LEU A 113 -12.21 -20.57 8.19
C LEU A 113 -11.09 -19.57 8.50
N PRO A 114 -10.84 -18.51 7.67
CA PRO A 114 -9.90 -17.44 8.02
C PRO A 114 -10.18 -16.79 9.37
N PHE A 115 -11.44 -16.60 9.73
CA PHE A 115 -11.85 -16.04 11.02
C PHE A 115 -11.43 -16.93 12.18
N VAL A 116 -11.82 -18.22 12.13
CA VAL A 116 -11.50 -19.18 13.19
C VAL A 116 -9.99 -19.31 13.38
N VAL A 117 -9.21 -19.38 12.29
CA VAL A 117 -7.75 -19.46 12.39
C VAL A 117 -7.18 -18.19 13.01
N SER A 118 -7.62 -17.00 12.56
CA SER A 118 -7.11 -15.73 13.07
C SER A 118 -7.41 -15.53 14.56
N VAL A 119 -8.62 -15.80 14.99
CA VAL A 119 -9.01 -15.72 16.40
C VAL A 119 -8.34 -16.84 17.19
N GLY A 120 -8.26 -18.05 16.63
CA GLY A 120 -7.63 -19.21 17.24
C GLY A 120 -6.15 -18.98 17.59
N VAL A 121 -5.38 -18.31 16.72
CA VAL A 121 -3.98 -17.94 17.00
C VAL A 121 -3.89 -17.03 18.24
N GLY A 122 -4.73 -16.01 18.34
CA GLY A 122 -4.75 -15.13 19.51
C GLY A 122 -5.15 -15.86 20.80
N LEU A 123 -6.19 -16.68 20.75
CA LEU A 123 -6.64 -17.48 21.90
C LEU A 123 -5.59 -18.52 22.31
N ALA A 124 -4.96 -19.19 21.36
CA ALA A 124 -3.89 -20.15 21.63
C ALA A 124 -2.72 -19.47 22.35
N LEU A 125 -2.25 -18.32 21.87
CA LEU A 125 -1.20 -17.56 22.57
C LEU A 125 -1.64 -17.17 23.98
N ARG A 126 -2.87 -16.70 24.13
CA ARG A 126 -3.37 -16.19 25.42
C ARG A 126 -3.52 -17.27 26.49
N TYR A 127 -3.97 -18.47 26.09
CA TYR A 127 -4.40 -19.53 27.03
C TYR A 127 -3.53 -20.78 27.01
N LEU A 128 -2.90 -21.14 25.88
CA LEU A 128 -2.09 -22.36 25.76
C LEU A 128 -0.59 -22.10 25.92
N VAL A 129 -0.13 -20.86 25.70
CA VAL A 129 1.28 -20.50 25.89
C VAL A 129 1.48 -19.82 27.24
N ALA A 130 2.38 -20.37 28.05
CA ALA A 130 2.70 -19.81 29.36
C ALA A 130 3.29 -18.40 29.19
N LYS A 131 2.71 -17.42 29.90
CA LYS A 131 3.20 -16.04 29.92
C LYS A 131 4.58 -15.99 30.57
N PRO A 132 5.60 -15.42 29.90
CA PRO A 132 6.91 -15.20 30.53
C PRO A 132 6.80 -14.31 31.79
N VAL A 133 7.58 -14.63 32.82
CA VAL A 133 7.54 -13.90 34.10
C VAL A 133 7.86 -12.42 33.92
N ALA A 134 8.80 -12.09 33.04
CA ALA A 134 9.23 -10.71 32.76
C ALA A 134 8.20 -9.88 31.97
N VAL A 135 7.13 -10.49 31.43
CA VAL A 135 6.12 -9.80 30.60
C VAL A 135 4.87 -9.53 31.44
N THR A 136 4.34 -8.30 31.37
CA THR A 136 3.09 -7.96 32.04
C THR A 136 1.90 -8.69 31.43
N THR A 137 0.84 -8.93 32.21
CA THR A 137 -0.38 -9.57 31.71
C THR A 137 -1.04 -8.74 30.60
N GLN A 138 -1.00 -7.41 30.74
CA GLN A 138 -1.51 -6.48 29.74
C GLN A 138 -0.74 -6.59 28.42
N ALA A 139 0.61 -6.60 28.46
CA ALA A 139 1.44 -6.77 27.26
C ALA A 139 1.19 -8.12 26.57
N TRP A 140 1.03 -9.19 27.35
CA TRP A 140 0.76 -10.52 26.82
C TRP A 140 -0.62 -10.63 26.14
N GLN A 141 -1.63 -10.01 26.77
CA GLN A 141 -2.97 -9.93 26.20
C GLN A 141 -3.00 -9.07 24.92
N LEU A 142 -2.31 -7.92 24.93
CA LEU A 142 -2.20 -7.08 23.75
C LEU A 142 -1.47 -7.80 22.60
N LEU A 143 -0.41 -8.56 22.91
CA LEU A 143 0.29 -9.39 21.93
C LEU A 143 -0.63 -10.44 21.31
N ALA A 144 -1.47 -11.08 22.10
CA ALA A 144 -2.43 -12.07 21.60
C ALA A 144 -3.44 -11.43 20.62
N ILE A 145 -3.97 -10.26 20.96
CA ILE A 145 -4.88 -9.49 20.09
C ILE A 145 -4.13 -9.03 18.83
N PHE A 146 -2.91 -8.54 18.97
CA PHE A 146 -2.07 -8.06 17.87
C PHE A 146 -1.76 -9.18 16.86
N LEU A 147 -1.34 -10.36 17.34
CA LEU A 147 -1.08 -11.53 16.48
C LEU A 147 -2.35 -12.05 15.81
N SER A 148 -3.48 -12.07 16.53
CA SER A 148 -4.79 -12.37 15.92
C SER A 148 -5.13 -11.37 14.80
N THR A 149 -4.89 -10.08 15.04
CA THR A 149 -5.12 -9.01 14.06
C THR A 149 -4.23 -9.20 12.84
N ILE A 150 -2.91 -9.40 13.02
CA ILE A 150 -1.97 -9.65 11.91
C ILE A 150 -2.36 -10.89 11.12
N THR A 151 -2.66 -12.00 11.80
CA THR A 151 -3.09 -13.24 11.14
C THR A 151 -4.32 -13.02 10.26
N GLY A 152 -5.29 -12.24 10.76
CA GLY A 152 -6.47 -11.91 9.97
C GLY A 152 -6.20 -10.91 8.83
N LEU A 153 -5.23 -10.00 8.97
CA LEU A 153 -4.81 -9.16 7.84
C LEU A 153 -4.21 -10.00 6.71
N VAL A 154 -3.50 -11.08 7.03
CA VAL A 154 -2.93 -12.02 6.06
C VAL A 154 -4.00 -12.91 5.43
N LEU A 155 -4.88 -13.50 6.25
CA LEU A 155 -5.91 -14.46 5.81
C LEU A 155 -7.17 -13.79 5.25
N SER A 156 -7.36 -12.49 5.49
CA SER A 156 -8.48 -11.66 5.01
C SER A 156 -9.86 -12.27 5.28
N PRO A 157 -10.24 -12.53 6.56
CA PRO A 157 -11.59 -12.96 6.91
C PRO A 157 -12.63 -11.87 6.64
N LEU A 158 -12.22 -10.60 6.73
CA LEU A 158 -12.96 -9.39 6.38
C LEU A 158 -12.04 -8.47 5.55
N PRO A 159 -12.55 -7.40 4.94
CA PRO A 159 -11.71 -6.33 4.40
C PRO A 159 -10.72 -5.83 5.45
N VAL A 160 -9.52 -5.45 5.00
CA VAL A 160 -8.35 -5.21 5.86
C VAL A 160 -8.64 -4.20 6.97
N GLY A 161 -9.22 -3.03 6.62
CA GLY A 161 -9.59 -2.01 7.60
C GLY A 161 -10.66 -2.48 8.59
N ALA A 162 -11.67 -3.21 8.13
CA ALA A 162 -12.72 -3.74 8.99
C ALA A 162 -12.18 -4.76 10.01
N TRP A 163 -11.27 -5.64 9.58
CA TRP A 163 -10.62 -6.60 10.48
C TRP A 163 -9.72 -5.91 11.51
N ALA A 164 -8.93 -4.93 11.09
CA ALA A 164 -8.09 -4.16 11.99
C ALA A 164 -8.94 -3.41 13.04
N PHE A 165 -10.05 -2.81 12.61
CA PHE A 165 -10.98 -2.12 13.50
C PHE A 165 -11.62 -3.08 14.53
N LEU A 166 -11.92 -4.32 14.13
CA LEU A 166 -12.38 -5.38 15.05
C LEU A 166 -11.31 -5.69 16.11
N GLY A 167 -10.03 -5.80 15.71
CA GLY A 167 -8.91 -5.99 16.63
C GLY A 167 -8.78 -4.84 17.63
N LEU A 168 -8.88 -3.59 17.14
CA LEU A 168 -8.87 -2.39 17.98
C LEU A 168 -10.02 -2.40 18.99
N THR A 169 -11.23 -2.69 18.51
CA THR A 169 -12.43 -2.80 19.35
C THR A 169 -12.24 -3.87 20.43
N THR A 170 -11.68 -5.01 20.07
CA THR A 170 -11.36 -6.09 21.02
C THR A 170 -10.40 -5.61 22.11
N ALA A 171 -9.36 -4.85 21.75
CA ALA A 171 -8.41 -4.32 22.73
C ALA A 171 -9.07 -3.34 23.72
N VAL A 172 -10.04 -2.54 23.26
CA VAL A 172 -10.78 -1.61 24.14
C VAL A 172 -11.80 -2.35 24.99
N VAL A 173 -12.61 -3.23 24.41
CA VAL A 173 -13.66 -3.98 25.14
C VAL A 173 -13.06 -4.90 26.22
N THR A 174 -11.92 -5.52 25.94
CA THR A 174 -11.19 -6.34 26.94
C THR A 174 -10.42 -5.51 27.95
N LYS A 175 -10.52 -4.17 27.90
CA LYS A 175 -9.78 -3.23 28.76
C LYS A 175 -8.25 -3.42 28.71
N THR A 176 -7.74 -4.00 27.63
CA THR A 176 -6.32 -4.15 27.36
C THR A 176 -5.70 -2.78 27.06
N LEU A 177 -6.42 -1.93 26.32
CA LEU A 177 -6.08 -0.55 26.07
C LEU A 177 -7.25 0.36 26.47
N THR A 178 -6.94 1.57 26.92
CA THR A 178 -7.93 2.64 27.03
C THR A 178 -8.30 3.14 25.63
N PHE A 179 -9.47 3.76 25.46
CA PHE A 179 -9.89 4.33 24.19
C PHE A 179 -8.84 5.31 23.63
N GLY A 180 -8.33 6.23 24.47
CA GLY A 180 -7.31 7.20 24.05
C GLY A 180 -6.02 6.53 23.58
N ALA A 181 -5.53 5.50 24.28
CA ALA A 181 -4.33 4.76 23.88
C ALA A 181 -4.57 3.98 22.56
N ALA A 182 -5.75 3.39 22.39
CA ALA A 182 -6.11 2.64 21.20
C ALA A 182 -6.19 3.55 19.96
N PHE A 183 -6.77 4.75 20.08
CA PHE A 183 -6.94 5.71 18.98
C PHE A 183 -5.77 6.71 18.85
N GLY A 184 -4.80 6.69 19.75
CA GLY A 184 -3.69 7.66 19.75
C GLY A 184 -2.90 7.70 18.45
N ALA A 185 -2.75 6.57 17.78
CA ALA A 185 -2.03 6.52 16.50
C ALA A 185 -2.79 7.15 15.32
N PHE A 186 -4.10 7.39 15.42
CA PHE A 186 -4.85 8.10 14.38
C PHE A 186 -4.44 9.57 14.23
N THR A 187 -3.76 10.14 15.20
CA THR A 187 -3.18 11.50 15.14
C THR A 187 -1.75 11.52 14.60
N ASN A 188 -1.23 10.37 14.17
CA ASN A 188 0.15 10.24 13.73
C ASN A 188 0.39 10.94 12.38
N ASP A 189 1.42 11.76 12.32
CA ASP A 189 1.82 12.56 11.16
C ASP A 189 2.19 11.69 9.93
N VAL A 190 2.90 10.58 10.14
CA VAL A 190 3.29 9.67 9.04
C VAL A 190 2.06 9.01 8.41
N ILE A 191 1.05 8.66 9.22
CA ILE A 191 -0.19 8.05 8.71
C ILE A 191 -0.95 9.06 7.85
N TRP A 192 -1.07 10.29 8.30
CA TRP A 192 -1.71 11.36 7.52
C TRP A 192 -0.91 11.71 6.26
N LEU A 193 0.42 11.66 6.31
CA LEU A 193 1.24 11.81 5.10
C LEU A 193 0.88 10.75 4.05
N ILE A 194 0.67 9.49 4.45
CA ILE A 194 0.25 8.41 3.54
C ILE A 194 -1.14 8.69 2.97
N VAL A 195 -2.13 9.05 3.80
CA VAL A 195 -3.51 9.35 3.38
C VAL A 195 -3.52 10.47 2.33
N ILE A 196 -2.84 11.56 2.62
CA ILE A 196 -2.76 12.70 1.69
C ILE A 196 -2.06 12.32 0.40
N SER A 197 -1.05 11.47 0.48
CA SER A 197 -0.34 10.99 -0.70
C SER A 197 -1.24 10.16 -1.64
N PHE A 198 -2.23 9.43 -1.13
CA PHE A 198 -3.26 8.79 -1.97
C PHE A 198 -4.13 9.82 -2.70
N PHE A 199 -4.45 10.94 -2.05
CA PHE A 199 -5.19 12.03 -2.70
C PHE A 199 -4.35 12.68 -3.82
N PHE A 200 -3.05 12.85 -3.63
CA PHE A 200 -2.15 13.26 -4.72
C PHE A 200 -2.19 12.28 -5.89
N ALA A 201 -2.10 10.97 -5.62
CA ALA A 201 -2.20 9.95 -6.66
C ALA A 201 -3.51 10.06 -7.44
N ARG A 202 -4.63 10.33 -6.76
CA ARG A 202 -5.93 10.59 -7.40
C ARG A 202 -5.87 11.81 -8.33
N GLY A 203 -5.19 12.89 -7.92
CA GLY A 203 -4.97 14.08 -8.74
C GLY A 203 -4.22 13.77 -10.04
N PHE A 204 -3.15 12.97 -9.98
CA PHE A 204 -2.42 12.52 -11.17
C PHE A 204 -3.29 11.71 -12.14
N VAL A 205 -4.12 10.81 -11.61
CA VAL A 205 -5.05 10.02 -12.43
C VAL A 205 -6.13 10.91 -13.05
N LYS A 206 -6.72 11.80 -12.26
CA LYS A 206 -7.82 12.68 -12.70
C LYS A 206 -7.38 13.67 -13.77
N THR A 207 -6.18 14.23 -13.65
CA THR A 207 -5.63 15.18 -14.63
C THR A 207 -5.11 14.48 -15.90
N GLY A 208 -4.86 13.18 -15.87
CA GLY A 208 -4.22 12.45 -16.97
C GLY A 208 -2.71 12.72 -17.12
N LEU A 209 -2.12 13.48 -16.19
CA LEU A 209 -0.70 13.87 -16.24
C LEU A 209 0.22 12.65 -16.29
N GLY A 210 -0.06 11.60 -15.52
CA GLY A 210 0.74 10.37 -15.53
C GLY A 210 0.77 9.69 -16.89
N ASP A 211 -0.40 9.61 -17.56
CA ASP A 211 -0.51 9.04 -18.91
C ASP A 211 0.24 9.89 -19.94
N ARG A 212 0.15 11.21 -19.84
CA ARG A 212 0.89 12.15 -20.71
C ARG A 212 2.40 11.97 -20.56
N ILE A 213 2.92 11.94 -19.33
CA ILE A 213 4.36 11.76 -19.07
C ILE A 213 4.84 10.43 -19.65
N ALA A 214 4.16 9.32 -19.34
CA ALA A 214 4.53 8.01 -19.87
C ALA A 214 4.47 7.98 -21.41
N THR A 215 3.47 8.62 -22.03
CA THR A 215 3.33 8.70 -23.49
C THR A 215 4.47 9.52 -24.12
N TYR A 216 4.97 10.56 -23.46
CA TYR A 216 6.17 11.28 -23.92
C TYR A 216 7.41 10.39 -23.95
N PHE A 217 7.62 9.56 -22.92
CA PHE A 217 8.74 8.62 -22.89
C PHE A 217 8.61 7.54 -23.97
N VAL A 218 7.39 7.05 -24.25
CA VAL A 218 7.12 6.16 -25.38
C VAL A 218 7.45 6.82 -26.70
N LYS A 219 7.10 8.10 -26.90
CA LYS A 219 7.48 8.87 -28.10
C LYS A 219 8.99 8.97 -28.26
N MET A 220 9.72 9.22 -27.17
CA MET A 220 11.18 9.42 -27.21
C MET A 220 11.96 8.12 -27.41
N LEU A 221 11.59 7.07 -26.70
CA LEU A 221 12.38 5.83 -26.58
C LEU A 221 11.74 4.63 -27.29
N GLY A 222 10.54 4.78 -27.86
CA GLY A 222 9.69 3.70 -28.34
C GLY A 222 10.07 3.07 -29.67
N LYS A 223 11.19 3.41 -30.31
CA LYS A 223 11.60 2.86 -31.61
C LYS A 223 11.95 1.37 -31.53
N SER A 224 12.34 0.86 -30.38
CA SER A 224 12.63 -0.55 -30.13
C SER A 224 11.91 -1.03 -28.87
N THR A 225 11.65 -2.32 -28.78
CA THR A 225 10.99 -2.93 -27.61
C THR A 225 11.79 -2.70 -26.30
N LEU A 226 13.12 -2.75 -26.36
CA LEU A 226 13.95 -2.42 -25.20
C LEU A 226 13.82 -0.94 -24.85
N GLY A 227 13.80 -0.05 -25.84
CA GLY A 227 13.55 1.38 -25.65
C GLY A 227 12.18 1.67 -25.05
N LEU A 228 11.12 0.98 -25.52
CA LEU A 228 9.78 1.05 -24.90
C LEU A 228 9.83 0.68 -23.43
N SER A 229 10.51 -0.41 -23.10
CA SER A 229 10.66 -0.87 -21.72
C SER A 229 11.35 0.20 -20.86
N TYR A 230 12.47 0.77 -21.32
CA TYR A 230 13.14 1.87 -20.60
C TYR A 230 12.25 3.11 -20.49
N GLY A 231 11.52 3.46 -21.54
CA GLY A 231 10.60 4.60 -21.51
C GLY A 231 9.55 4.46 -20.41
N LEU A 232 8.96 3.28 -20.29
CA LEU A 232 7.96 2.99 -19.27
C LEU A 232 8.57 2.95 -17.86
N VAL A 233 9.72 2.30 -17.68
CA VAL A 233 10.40 2.18 -16.38
C VAL A 233 10.90 3.53 -15.85
N VAL A 234 11.49 4.34 -16.71
CA VAL A 234 11.97 5.68 -16.33
C VAL A 234 10.79 6.61 -16.00
N SER A 235 9.72 6.56 -16.80
CA SER A 235 8.51 7.34 -16.49
C SER A 235 7.86 6.91 -15.18
N GLU A 236 7.88 5.61 -14.82
CA GLU A 236 7.42 5.16 -13.51
C GLU A 236 8.28 5.68 -12.37
N ALA A 237 9.61 5.62 -12.51
CA ALA A 237 10.52 6.16 -11.51
C ALA A 237 10.31 7.68 -11.30
N LEU A 238 10.02 8.43 -12.36
CA LEU A 238 9.71 9.86 -12.28
C LEU A 238 8.37 10.14 -11.58
N LEU A 239 7.36 9.29 -11.79
CA LEU A 239 6.05 9.42 -11.15
C LEU A 239 6.03 8.88 -9.71
N ALA A 240 6.97 8.01 -9.34
CA ALA A 240 6.97 7.28 -8.08
C ALA A 240 6.89 8.19 -6.83
N PRO A 241 7.67 9.29 -6.69
CA PRO A 241 7.59 10.13 -5.50
C PRO A 241 6.22 10.79 -5.30
N ALA A 242 5.47 10.96 -6.39
CA ALA A 242 4.17 11.61 -6.42
C ALA A 242 2.98 10.66 -6.27
N MET A 243 3.19 9.36 -6.50
CA MET A 243 2.15 8.33 -6.49
C MET A 243 2.53 7.18 -5.57
N PRO A 244 2.23 7.23 -4.26
CA PRO A 244 2.71 6.29 -3.25
C PRO A 244 2.06 4.90 -3.32
N SER A 245 1.31 4.62 -4.34
CA SER A 245 0.67 3.32 -4.58
C SER A 245 1.21 2.68 -5.86
N THR A 246 2.02 1.63 -5.70
CA THR A 246 2.50 0.81 -6.82
C THR A 246 1.36 0.19 -7.61
N THR A 247 0.28 -0.20 -6.93
CA THR A 247 -0.93 -0.74 -7.56
C THR A 247 -1.64 0.31 -8.42
N ALA A 248 -1.75 1.55 -7.93
CA ALA A 248 -2.36 2.64 -8.69
C ALA A 248 -1.51 3.02 -9.92
N ARG A 249 -0.17 3.06 -9.79
CA ARG A 249 0.72 3.26 -10.94
C ARG A 249 0.57 2.14 -11.97
N ALA A 250 0.61 0.88 -11.52
CA ALA A 250 0.47 -0.28 -12.39
C ALA A 250 -0.87 -0.30 -13.13
N GLY A 251 -1.99 -0.18 -12.41
CA GLY A 251 -3.34 -0.32 -12.97
C GLY A 251 -3.86 0.95 -13.65
N GLY A 252 -3.53 2.12 -13.09
CA GLY A 252 -4.06 3.40 -13.56
C GLY A 252 -3.26 4.03 -14.69
N VAL A 253 -1.96 3.71 -14.83
CA VAL A 253 -1.09 4.35 -15.83
C VAL A 253 -0.45 3.32 -16.76
N PHE A 254 0.39 2.42 -16.22
CA PHE A 254 1.30 1.64 -17.06
C PHE A 254 0.64 0.47 -17.77
N LEU A 255 -0.22 -0.30 -17.12
CA LEU A 255 -0.88 -1.44 -17.77
C LEU A 255 -1.79 -1.04 -18.94
N PRO A 256 -2.59 0.03 -18.88
CA PRO A 256 -3.35 0.52 -20.04
C PRO A 256 -2.48 0.85 -21.24
N ILE A 257 -1.33 1.51 -21.01
CA ILE A 257 -0.37 1.86 -22.06
C ILE A 257 0.25 0.60 -22.66
N ILE A 258 0.72 -0.33 -21.82
CA ILE A 258 1.29 -1.60 -22.27
C ILE A 258 0.27 -2.40 -23.06
N LYS A 259 -0.99 -2.47 -22.62
CA LYS A 259 -2.07 -3.15 -23.37
C LYS A 259 -2.29 -2.52 -24.73
N SER A 260 -2.37 -1.19 -24.81
CA SER A 260 -2.55 -0.47 -26.08
C SER A 260 -1.41 -0.77 -27.04
N LEU A 261 -0.15 -0.61 -26.62
CA LEU A 261 1.03 -0.92 -27.43
C LEU A 261 1.09 -2.39 -27.87
N SER A 262 0.75 -3.30 -26.98
CA SER A 262 0.75 -4.74 -27.26
C SER A 262 -0.30 -5.11 -28.30
N LEU A 263 -1.52 -4.60 -28.16
CA LEU A 263 -2.62 -4.87 -29.09
C LEU A 263 -2.31 -4.30 -30.47
N SER A 264 -1.74 -3.10 -30.58
CA SER A 264 -1.32 -2.50 -31.85
C SER A 264 -0.27 -3.36 -32.57
N ALA A 265 0.62 -4.01 -31.81
CA ALA A 265 1.63 -4.93 -32.32
C ALA A 265 1.09 -6.37 -32.55
N GLY A 266 -0.23 -6.61 -32.44
CA GLY A 266 -0.84 -7.93 -32.59
C GLY A 266 -0.51 -8.91 -31.46
N SER A 267 -0.06 -8.40 -30.29
CA SER A 267 0.19 -9.18 -29.09
C SER A 267 -1.06 -9.16 -28.19
N ARG A 268 -1.71 -10.31 -28.00
CA ARG A 268 -3.01 -10.43 -27.30
C ARG A 268 -2.84 -11.18 -25.97
N PRO A 269 -3.60 -10.78 -24.92
CA PRO A 269 -3.61 -11.50 -23.65
C PRO A 269 -4.26 -12.89 -23.81
N ASN A 270 -3.88 -13.83 -22.94
CA ASN A 270 -4.35 -15.22 -22.92
C ASN A 270 -4.20 -15.96 -24.28
N HIS A 271 -3.27 -15.54 -25.10
CA HIS A 271 -3.01 -16.08 -26.41
C HIS A 271 -1.51 -16.26 -26.63
N LYS A 272 -1.10 -17.21 -27.50
CA LYS A 272 0.33 -17.47 -27.82
C LYS A 272 1.06 -16.20 -28.31
N SER A 273 0.33 -15.29 -28.98
CA SER A 273 0.91 -14.02 -29.43
C SER A 273 1.30 -13.06 -28.30
N SER A 274 0.97 -13.34 -27.04
CA SER A 274 1.40 -12.51 -25.90
C SER A 274 2.94 -12.35 -25.86
N LYS A 275 3.68 -13.36 -26.30
CA LYS A 275 5.15 -13.36 -26.39
C LYS A 275 5.72 -12.41 -27.44
N LYS A 276 4.90 -11.93 -28.39
CA LYS A 276 5.37 -10.97 -29.40
C LYS A 276 5.94 -9.72 -28.75
N LEU A 277 5.19 -9.12 -27.81
CA LEU A 277 5.56 -7.88 -27.14
C LEU A 277 5.09 -7.81 -25.70
N GLY A 278 3.80 -8.07 -25.45
CA GLY A 278 3.13 -7.76 -24.19
C GLY A 278 3.70 -8.50 -22.99
N SER A 279 4.07 -9.77 -23.12
CA SER A 279 4.68 -10.54 -22.03
C SER A 279 5.97 -9.91 -21.52
N TYR A 280 6.84 -9.45 -22.41
CA TYR A 280 8.09 -8.79 -22.03
C TYR A 280 7.84 -7.45 -21.37
N LEU A 281 6.99 -6.59 -21.95
CA LEU A 281 6.72 -5.27 -21.39
C LEU A 281 6.07 -5.36 -19.99
N VAL A 282 5.10 -6.28 -19.82
CA VAL A 282 4.45 -6.52 -18.53
C VAL A 282 5.48 -6.99 -17.49
N GLN A 283 6.33 -7.97 -17.84
CA GLN A 283 7.35 -8.47 -16.90
C GLN A 283 8.42 -7.41 -16.60
N SER A 284 8.87 -6.68 -17.60
CA SER A 284 9.86 -5.63 -17.39
C SER A 284 9.34 -4.53 -16.46
N GLN A 285 8.11 -4.08 -16.65
CA GLN A 285 7.48 -3.09 -15.80
C GLN A 285 7.26 -3.63 -14.39
N PHE A 286 6.74 -4.86 -14.27
CA PHE A 286 6.47 -5.50 -12.98
C PHE A 286 7.74 -5.68 -12.13
N GLN A 287 8.81 -6.20 -12.72
CA GLN A 287 10.07 -6.44 -12.01
C GLN A 287 10.84 -5.15 -11.68
N SER A 288 10.66 -4.08 -12.46
CA SER A 288 11.29 -2.78 -12.22
C SER A 288 10.54 -1.90 -11.21
N ALA A 289 9.22 -2.10 -11.05
CA ALA A 289 8.37 -1.30 -10.17
C ALA A 289 8.83 -1.31 -8.69
N GLY A 290 9.41 -2.42 -8.23
CA GLY A 290 10.01 -2.52 -6.90
C GLY A 290 11.17 -1.55 -6.70
N ASN A 291 12.04 -1.42 -7.70
CA ASN A 291 13.19 -0.49 -7.63
C ASN A 291 12.76 0.98 -7.72
N SER A 292 11.76 1.31 -8.56
CA SER A 292 11.15 2.65 -8.58
C SER A 292 10.54 3.02 -7.23
N SER A 293 9.94 2.04 -6.55
CA SER A 293 9.31 2.24 -5.24
C SER A 293 10.34 2.32 -4.10
N ALA A 294 11.46 1.60 -4.21
CA ALA A 294 12.55 1.68 -3.25
C ALA A 294 13.33 3.00 -3.35
N LEU A 295 13.33 3.65 -4.51
CA LEU A 295 14.12 4.86 -4.78
C LEU A 295 13.68 6.06 -3.91
N PHE A 296 12.38 6.23 -3.66
CA PHE A 296 11.86 7.38 -2.92
C PHE A 296 11.01 6.93 -1.72
N LEU A 297 11.18 7.63 -0.61
CA LEU A 297 10.42 7.36 0.62
C LEU A 297 8.90 7.40 0.38
N THR A 298 8.43 8.39 -0.35
CA THR A 298 7.01 8.60 -0.65
C THR A 298 6.46 7.74 -1.79
N ALA A 299 7.28 6.90 -2.42
CA ALA A 299 6.86 6.10 -3.58
C ALA A 299 5.97 4.89 -3.22
N ALA A 300 5.94 4.48 -1.96
CA ALA A 300 5.11 3.38 -1.50
C ALA A 300 4.73 3.56 -0.02
N ALA A 301 3.49 3.24 0.33
CA ALA A 301 2.98 3.39 1.69
C ALA A 301 3.77 2.55 2.72
N GLN A 302 4.23 1.35 2.34
CA GLN A 302 5.06 0.50 3.21
C GLN A 302 6.41 1.13 3.58
N ASN A 303 6.96 2.04 2.77
CA ASN A 303 8.22 2.73 3.09
C ASN A 303 8.05 3.62 4.34
N LEU A 304 6.97 4.37 4.37
CA LEU A 304 6.61 5.22 5.50
C LEU A 304 6.25 4.38 6.73
N LEU A 305 5.61 3.21 6.55
CA LEU A 305 5.38 2.25 7.62
C LEU A 305 6.69 1.77 8.24
N CYS A 306 7.66 1.35 7.41
CA CYS A 306 8.98 0.93 7.89
C CYS A 306 9.67 2.04 8.69
N LEU A 307 9.65 3.28 8.18
CA LEU A 307 10.22 4.43 8.88
C LEU A 307 9.59 4.62 10.25
N LYS A 308 8.25 4.56 10.32
CA LYS A 308 7.54 4.74 11.60
C LYS A 308 7.83 3.62 12.59
N LEU A 309 7.82 2.37 12.14
CA LEU A 309 8.17 1.23 13.01
C LEU A 309 9.63 1.29 13.48
N ALA A 310 10.54 1.81 12.65
CA ALA A 310 11.93 2.06 13.07
C ALA A 310 12.00 3.12 14.17
N GLN A 311 11.26 4.23 14.05
CA GLN A 311 11.16 5.27 15.07
C GLN A 311 10.61 4.74 16.40
N GLU A 312 9.58 3.87 16.37
CA GLU A 312 9.03 3.22 17.58
C GLU A 312 10.06 2.33 18.29
N LEU A 313 11.06 1.82 17.56
CA LEU A 313 12.19 1.07 18.09
C LEU A 313 13.39 1.95 18.48
N GLY A 314 13.24 3.27 18.46
CA GLY A 314 14.30 4.23 18.79
C GLY A 314 15.32 4.46 17.69
N VAL A 315 15.09 3.98 16.46
CA VAL A 315 15.97 4.22 15.32
C VAL A 315 15.54 5.49 14.59
N ALA A 316 16.21 6.60 14.90
CA ALA A 316 15.97 7.89 14.27
C ALA A 316 16.81 8.04 12.99
N ILE A 317 16.19 8.46 11.90
CA ILE A 317 16.82 8.78 10.61
C ILE A 317 16.64 10.29 10.37
N SER A 318 17.76 11.04 10.39
CA SER A 318 17.75 12.48 10.13
C SER A 318 17.34 12.75 8.69
N ASN A 319 16.56 13.79 8.46
CA ASN A 319 15.99 14.15 7.17
C ASN A 319 15.58 12.90 6.36
N PRO A 320 14.52 12.21 6.76
CA PRO A 320 14.23 10.85 6.28
C PRO A 320 14.11 10.77 4.76
N TRP A 321 13.55 11.80 4.10
CA TRP A 321 13.37 11.80 2.66
C TRP A 321 14.70 11.84 1.90
N VAL A 322 15.61 12.72 2.32
CA VAL A 322 16.94 12.87 1.70
C VAL A 322 17.82 11.66 2.02
N SER A 323 17.84 11.22 3.29
CA SER A 323 18.64 10.06 3.72
C SER A 323 18.19 8.78 3.00
N TRP A 324 16.88 8.60 2.84
CA TRP A 324 16.31 7.50 2.07
C TRP A 324 16.78 7.53 0.61
N PHE A 325 16.55 8.66 -0.08
CA PHE A 325 16.95 8.81 -1.50
C PHE A 325 18.45 8.64 -1.67
N LYS A 326 19.27 9.26 -0.83
CA LYS A 326 20.72 9.14 -0.88
C LYS A 326 21.18 7.68 -0.75
N ALA A 327 20.61 6.93 0.17
CA ALA A 327 20.99 5.54 0.39
C ALA A 327 20.48 4.59 -0.72
N ALA A 328 19.29 4.85 -1.27
CA ALA A 328 18.68 4.04 -2.34
C ALA A 328 19.20 4.36 -3.73
N SER A 329 19.67 5.58 -4.00
CA SER A 329 19.88 6.10 -5.36
C SER A 329 20.73 5.19 -6.23
N VAL A 330 21.94 4.89 -5.81
CA VAL A 330 22.89 4.13 -6.64
C VAL A 330 22.43 2.70 -6.91
N PRO A 331 22.07 1.88 -5.90
CA PRO A 331 21.60 0.51 -6.17
C PRO A 331 20.27 0.48 -6.94
N ALA A 332 19.33 1.39 -6.66
CA ALA A 332 18.05 1.43 -7.37
C ALA A 332 18.22 1.83 -8.83
N PHE A 333 19.00 2.88 -9.13
CA PHE A 333 19.27 3.27 -10.52
C PHE A 333 20.00 2.14 -11.28
N THR A 334 20.98 1.48 -10.66
CA THR A 334 21.65 0.32 -11.26
C THR A 334 20.64 -0.79 -11.59
N SER A 335 19.76 -1.12 -10.66
CA SER A 335 18.71 -2.13 -10.89
C SER A 335 17.71 -1.70 -11.96
N LEU A 336 17.26 -0.43 -11.97
CA LEU A 336 16.34 0.10 -12.99
C LEU A 336 16.92 0.05 -14.40
N LEU A 337 18.23 0.27 -14.54
CA LEU A 337 18.91 0.18 -15.83
C LEU A 337 19.17 -1.26 -16.26
N THR A 338 19.47 -2.14 -15.31
CA THR A 338 19.89 -3.51 -15.64
C THR A 338 18.73 -4.51 -15.73
N THR A 339 17.63 -4.32 -15.00
CA THR A 339 16.48 -5.25 -14.99
C THR A 339 15.80 -5.38 -16.36
N PRO A 340 15.47 -4.30 -17.10
CA PRO A 340 14.89 -4.42 -18.45
C PRO A 340 15.83 -5.15 -19.40
N LEU A 341 17.14 -4.88 -19.33
CA LEU A 341 18.15 -5.51 -20.16
C LEU A 341 18.32 -7.01 -19.83
N LEU A 342 18.33 -7.36 -18.53
CA LEU A 342 18.36 -8.74 -18.08
C LEU A 342 17.17 -9.52 -18.65
N LEU A 343 15.97 -8.99 -18.48
CA LEU A 343 14.74 -9.61 -19.00
C LEU A 343 14.75 -9.70 -20.53
N TYR A 344 15.26 -8.68 -21.21
CA TYR A 344 15.40 -8.72 -22.68
C TYR A 344 16.28 -9.87 -23.16
N LYS A 345 17.29 -10.26 -22.37
CA LYS A 345 18.18 -11.39 -22.69
C LYS A 345 17.60 -12.75 -22.33
N ILE A 346 16.95 -12.88 -21.15
CA ILE A 346 16.45 -14.17 -20.63
C ILE A 346 15.02 -14.51 -21.01
N PHE A 347 14.24 -13.48 -21.37
CA PHE A 347 12.85 -13.57 -21.79
C PHE A 347 12.57 -12.63 -22.97
N PRO A 348 13.27 -12.83 -24.12
CA PRO A 348 13.26 -11.90 -25.22
C PRO A 348 11.87 -11.80 -25.87
N PRO A 349 11.43 -10.58 -26.26
CA PRO A 349 10.24 -10.42 -27.10
C PRO A 349 10.52 -10.93 -28.51
N GLU A 350 9.48 -11.43 -29.20
CA GLU A 350 9.59 -11.80 -30.61
C GLU A 350 9.79 -10.56 -31.51
N ILE A 351 9.06 -9.47 -31.21
CA ILE A 351 9.21 -8.17 -31.88
C ILE A 351 10.29 -7.37 -31.15
N LYS A 352 11.36 -7.04 -31.85
CA LYS A 352 12.49 -6.26 -31.30
C LYS A 352 12.41 -4.77 -31.66
N GLU A 353 11.87 -4.48 -32.83
CA GLU A 353 11.73 -3.11 -33.34
C GLU A 353 10.25 -2.69 -33.35
N THR A 354 9.98 -1.49 -32.90
CA THR A 354 8.64 -0.93 -32.77
C THR A 354 8.56 0.48 -33.38
N PRO A 355 8.87 0.65 -34.67
CA PRO A 355 8.98 1.98 -35.29
C PRO A 355 7.67 2.76 -35.31
N GLU A 356 6.51 2.06 -35.20
CA GLU A 356 5.19 2.69 -35.17
C GLU A 356 4.81 3.25 -33.78
N ALA A 357 5.45 2.78 -32.69
CA ALA A 357 5.09 3.17 -31.35
C ALA A 357 5.32 4.69 -31.07
N PRO A 358 6.40 5.34 -31.53
CA PRO A 358 6.55 6.79 -31.40
C PRO A 358 5.47 7.59 -32.12
N ALA A 359 5.08 7.16 -33.34
CA ALA A 359 4.04 7.83 -34.11
C ALA A 359 2.66 7.66 -33.46
N ALA A 360 2.35 6.47 -32.93
CA ALA A 360 1.14 6.22 -32.15
C ALA A 360 1.10 7.07 -30.87
N ALA A 361 2.23 7.18 -30.17
CA ALA A 361 2.37 8.03 -28.99
C ALA A 361 2.18 9.52 -29.34
N GLU A 362 2.76 9.98 -30.47
CA GLU A 362 2.55 11.34 -30.95
C GLU A 362 1.10 11.65 -31.25
N LYS A 363 0.42 10.74 -31.97
CA LYS A 363 -1.02 10.86 -32.26
C LYS A 363 -1.84 10.91 -30.97
N LYS A 364 -1.48 10.10 -29.96
CA LYS A 364 -2.11 10.13 -28.65
C LYS A 364 -1.90 11.47 -27.94
N LEU A 365 -0.67 12.00 -27.94
CA LEU A 365 -0.36 13.32 -27.38
C LEU A 365 -1.13 14.46 -28.07
N GLN A 366 -1.25 14.39 -29.41
CA GLN A 366 -2.07 15.33 -30.18
C GLN A 366 -3.55 15.25 -29.79
N ALA A 367 -4.08 14.04 -29.60
CA ALA A 367 -5.46 13.84 -29.14
C ALA A 367 -5.67 14.33 -27.69
N MET A 368 -4.65 14.28 -26.83
CA MET A 368 -4.69 14.87 -25.48
C MET A 368 -4.66 16.41 -25.51
N GLY A 369 -4.29 17.00 -26.63
CA GLY A 369 -4.17 18.45 -26.77
C GLY A 369 -3.00 19.07 -25.96
N PRO A 370 -2.95 20.41 -25.82
CA PRO A 370 -1.96 21.12 -25.03
C PRO A 370 -2.05 20.75 -23.53
N ILE A 371 -1.00 21.01 -22.79
CA ILE A 371 -0.99 20.80 -21.34
C ILE A 371 -2.07 21.71 -20.72
N THR A 372 -2.99 21.08 -19.98
CA THR A 372 -4.10 21.79 -19.35
C THR A 372 -3.67 22.58 -18.11
N PRO A 373 -4.42 23.61 -17.69
CA PRO A 373 -4.13 24.31 -16.43
C PRO A 373 -4.07 23.36 -15.22
N ASN A 374 -4.96 22.36 -15.17
CA ASN A 374 -4.99 21.39 -14.06
C ASN A 374 -3.72 20.51 -14.03
N GLU A 375 -3.16 20.15 -15.19
CA GLU A 375 -1.89 19.44 -15.26
C GLU A 375 -0.75 20.34 -14.76
N TRP A 376 -0.73 21.63 -15.11
CA TRP A 376 0.25 22.60 -14.61
C TRP A 376 0.14 22.80 -13.09
N TYR A 377 -1.08 22.95 -12.56
CA TYR A 377 -1.30 23.04 -11.12
C TYR A 377 -0.82 21.80 -10.40
N MET A 378 -1.08 20.60 -10.96
CA MET A 378 -0.61 19.34 -10.39
C MET A 378 0.91 19.24 -10.35
N VAL A 379 1.61 19.57 -11.47
CA VAL A 379 3.08 19.58 -11.55
C VAL A 379 3.67 20.57 -10.56
N SER A 380 3.17 21.81 -10.55
CA SER A 380 3.70 22.89 -9.69
C SER A 380 3.50 22.55 -8.21
N THR A 381 2.34 22.04 -7.84
CA THR A 381 2.06 21.61 -6.46
C THR A 381 2.96 20.46 -6.04
N MET A 382 3.21 19.49 -6.94
CA MET A 382 4.11 18.39 -6.66
C MET A 382 5.55 18.83 -6.51
N LEU A 383 6.03 19.72 -7.38
CA LEU A 383 7.37 20.29 -7.24
C LEU A 383 7.54 21.07 -5.94
N LEU A 384 6.51 21.82 -5.53
CA LEU A 384 6.48 22.49 -4.23
C LEU A 384 6.58 21.48 -3.07
N ALA A 385 5.75 20.42 -3.09
CA ALA A 385 5.77 19.40 -2.05
C ALA A 385 7.13 18.70 -1.94
N VAL A 386 7.74 18.31 -3.08
CA VAL A 386 9.08 17.71 -3.11
C VAL A 386 10.14 18.69 -2.60
N THR A 387 10.07 19.94 -3.00
CA THR A 387 11.00 20.99 -2.51
C THR A 387 10.89 21.13 -0.99
N LEU A 388 9.67 21.14 -0.45
CA LEU A 388 9.45 21.20 1.00
C LEU A 388 9.87 19.92 1.71
N TRP A 389 9.79 18.74 1.09
CA TRP A 389 10.31 17.49 1.68
C TRP A 389 11.85 17.47 1.74
N VAL A 390 12.52 18.11 0.76
CA VAL A 390 13.99 18.20 0.73
C VAL A 390 14.51 19.27 1.69
N PHE A 391 13.91 20.45 1.68
CA PHE A 391 14.41 21.63 2.38
C PHE A 391 13.59 22.02 3.62
N GLY A 392 12.42 21.43 3.83
CA GLY A 392 11.47 21.83 4.87
C GLY A 392 12.00 21.68 6.30
N GLU A 393 12.87 20.71 6.56
CA GLU A 393 13.50 20.57 7.87
C GLU A 393 14.27 21.84 8.28
N LYS A 394 14.95 22.48 7.33
CA LYS A 394 15.63 23.77 7.56
C LYS A 394 14.67 24.94 7.79
N LEU A 395 13.44 24.81 7.32
CA LEU A 395 12.37 25.79 7.47
C LEU A 395 11.43 25.47 8.64
N GLY A 396 11.68 24.40 9.37
CA GLY A 396 10.80 23.94 10.45
C GLY A 396 9.45 23.36 9.96
N ILE A 397 9.38 22.96 8.67
CA ILE A 397 8.15 22.41 8.05
C ILE A 397 8.24 20.89 8.04
N ALA A 398 7.35 20.23 8.78
CA ALA A 398 7.23 18.78 8.75
C ALA A 398 6.71 18.27 7.39
N SER A 399 7.13 17.07 6.97
CA SER A 399 6.74 16.48 5.68
C SER A 399 5.23 16.35 5.50
N VAL A 400 4.48 16.05 6.57
CA VAL A 400 3.02 15.98 6.55
C VAL A 400 2.40 17.35 6.29
N VAL A 401 2.95 18.42 6.89
CA VAL A 401 2.45 19.79 6.69
C VAL A 401 2.66 20.23 5.24
N ALA A 402 3.81 19.89 4.64
CA ALA A 402 4.07 20.13 3.23
C ALA A 402 3.04 19.43 2.32
N ALA A 403 2.69 18.17 2.64
CA ALA A 403 1.67 17.43 1.91
C ALA A 403 0.27 18.03 2.12
N MET A 404 -0.09 18.42 3.36
CA MET A 404 -1.37 19.11 3.65
C MET A 404 -1.50 20.41 2.85
N LEU A 405 -0.45 21.23 2.83
CA LEU A 405 -0.42 22.45 2.05
C LEU A 405 -0.66 22.17 0.56
N GLY A 406 0.02 21.16 0.01
CA GLY A 406 -0.19 20.75 -1.37
C GLY A 406 -1.61 20.30 -1.65
N LEU A 407 -2.22 19.50 -0.78
CA LEU A 407 -3.62 19.09 -0.91
C LEU A 407 -4.56 20.29 -0.88
N CYS A 408 -4.36 21.23 0.05
CA CYS A 408 -5.16 22.46 0.12
C CYS A 408 -5.05 23.27 -1.20
N ILE A 409 -3.86 23.39 -1.78
CA ILE A 409 -3.67 24.06 -3.08
C ILE A 409 -4.47 23.34 -4.17
N LEU A 410 -4.40 22.01 -4.27
CA LEU A 410 -5.14 21.26 -5.28
C LEU A 410 -6.67 21.38 -5.12
N LEU A 411 -7.18 21.45 -3.88
CA LEU A 411 -8.60 21.68 -3.60
C LEU A 411 -9.02 23.10 -3.95
N LEU A 412 -8.22 24.12 -3.58
CA LEU A 412 -8.52 25.53 -3.87
C LEU A 412 -8.49 25.83 -5.37
N LEU A 413 -7.60 25.20 -6.11
CA LEU A 413 -7.49 25.36 -7.57
C LEU A 413 -8.47 24.45 -8.35
N GLY A 414 -9.29 23.62 -7.67
CA GLY A 414 -10.29 22.76 -8.29
C GLY A 414 -9.71 21.57 -9.08
N VAL A 415 -8.43 21.25 -8.90
CA VAL A 415 -7.81 20.02 -9.47
C VAL A 415 -8.46 18.79 -8.83
N LEU A 416 -8.57 18.82 -7.53
CA LEU A 416 -9.35 17.86 -6.74
C LEU A 416 -10.58 18.58 -6.15
N ASN A 417 -11.66 17.84 -5.99
CA ASN A 417 -12.78 18.23 -5.15
C ASN A 417 -12.84 17.34 -3.90
N TRP A 418 -13.68 17.71 -2.93
CA TRP A 418 -13.77 16.94 -1.69
C TRP A 418 -14.33 15.53 -1.91
N ASP A 419 -15.19 15.32 -2.90
CA ASP A 419 -15.73 14.02 -3.26
C ASP A 419 -14.63 13.10 -3.84
N ASP A 420 -13.64 13.63 -4.55
CA ASP A 420 -12.46 12.86 -4.96
C ASP A 420 -11.72 12.29 -3.76
N CYS A 421 -11.56 13.09 -2.69
CA CYS A 421 -10.92 12.66 -1.45
C CYS A 421 -11.79 11.63 -0.71
N LEU A 422 -13.09 11.87 -0.58
CA LEU A 422 -14.03 10.96 0.11
C LEU A 422 -14.17 9.63 -0.62
N SER A 423 -14.11 9.62 -1.95
CA SER A 423 -14.22 8.42 -2.78
C SER A 423 -12.93 7.59 -2.85
N GLU A 424 -11.79 8.12 -2.37
CA GLU A 424 -10.52 7.38 -2.36
C GLU A 424 -10.49 6.35 -1.22
N LYS A 425 -11.16 5.23 -1.45
CA LYS A 425 -11.33 4.15 -0.46
C LYS A 425 -10.00 3.63 0.08
N SER A 426 -8.96 3.58 -0.75
CA SER A 426 -7.64 3.08 -0.36
C SER A 426 -7.00 3.97 0.71
N ALA A 427 -7.22 5.29 0.67
CA ALA A 427 -6.71 6.22 1.67
C ALA A 427 -7.34 5.97 3.04
N TRP A 428 -8.67 5.88 3.09
CA TRP A 428 -9.44 5.69 4.33
C TRP A 428 -9.26 4.29 4.94
N ASP A 429 -9.21 3.26 4.08
CA ASP A 429 -8.90 1.91 4.54
C ASP A 429 -7.50 1.84 5.13
N THR A 430 -6.51 2.48 4.46
CA THR A 430 -5.13 2.57 4.96
C THR A 430 -5.04 3.34 6.27
N LEU A 431 -5.71 4.47 6.41
CA LEU A 431 -5.78 5.18 7.69
C LEU A 431 -6.18 4.23 8.82
N THR A 432 -7.25 3.47 8.59
CA THR A 432 -7.84 2.61 9.61
C THR A 432 -6.89 1.49 10.04
N TRP A 433 -6.49 0.61 9.11
CA TRP A 433 -5.68 -0.55 9.49
C TRP A 433 -4.26 -0.17 9.92
N PHE A 434 -3.71 0.88 9.33
CA PHE A 434 -2.36 1.31 9.66
C PHE A 434 -2.29 1.95 11.05
N ALA A 435 -3.22 2.84 11.39
CA ALA A 435 -3.28 3.42 12.72
C ALA A 435 -3.46 2.35 13.81
N VAL A 436 -4.29 1.33 13.54
CA VAL A 436 -4.46 0.22 14.48
C VAL A 436 -3.15 -0.54 14.70
N LEU A 437 -2.45 -0.93 13.63
CA LEU A 437 -1.19 -1.68 13.76
C LEU A 437 -0.11 -0.86 14.45
N VAL A 438 0.09 0.38 14.05
CA VAL A 438 1.10 1.28 14.67
C VAL A 438 0.74 1.54 16.12
N GLY A 439 -0.53 1.79 16.42
CA GLY A 439 -0.98 2.00 17.80
C GLY A 439 -0.76 0.80 18.70
N MET A 440 -1.09 -0.41 18.23
CA MET A 440 -0.84 -1.64 19.00
C MET A 440 0.66 -1.90 19.16
N ALA A 441 1.47 -1.74 18.10
CA ALA A 441 2.91 -1.93 18.15
C ALA A 441 3.60 -0.95 19.10
N GLY A 442 3.22 0.34 19.06
CA GLY A 442 3.72 1.36 19.96
C GLY A 442 3.37 1.07 21.44
N ASN A 443 2.13 0.63 21.71
CA ASN A 443 1.72 0.22 23.04
C ASN A 443 2.47 -1.04 23.52
N LEU A 444 2.73 -2.02 22.64
CA LEU A 444 3.56 -3.20 22.98
C LEU A 444 4.99 -2.81 23.32
N SER A 445 5.56 -1.84 22.60
CA SER A 445 6.88 -1.27 22.89
C SER A 445 6.90 -0.56 24.25
N SER A 446 5.92 0.29 24.53
CA SER A 446 5.79 1.01 25.81
C SER A 446 5.58 0.07 27.01
N LEU A 447 4.94 -1.07 26.81
CA LEU A 447 4.74 -2.13 27.81
C LEU A 447 5.99 -3.03 27.98
N GLY A 448 7.12 -2.72 27.31
CA GLY A 448 8.40 -3.40 27.46
C GLY A 448 8.51 -4.75 26.73
N LEU A 449 7.49 -5.16 25.96
CA LEU A 449 7.51 -6.45 25.24
C LEU A 449 8.61 -6.50 24.20
N VAL A 450 8.78 -5.43 23.43
CA VAL A 450 9.78 -5.35 22.36
C VAL A 450 11.19 -5.50 22.94
N LYS A 451 11.47 -4.84 24.07
CA LYS A 451 12.75 -4.96 24.79
C LYS A 451 12.98 -6.40 25.24
N TRP A 452 12.00 -7.04 25.86
CA TRP A 452 12.09 -8.44 26.29
C TRP A 452 12.39 -9.39 25.09
N MET A 453 11.72 -9.19 23.98
CA MET A 453 11.98 -9.98 22.75
C MET A 453 13.40 -9.75 22.22
N SER A 454 13.85 -8.48 22.15
CA SER A 454 15.19 -8.13 21.68
C SER A 454 16.28 -8.75 22.56
N ASP A 455 16.12 -8.70 23.89
CA ASP A 455 17.07 -9.29 24.83
C ASP A 455 17.15 -10.83 24.68
N GLY A 456 16.00 -11.48 24.43
CA GLY A 456 15.93 -12.91 24.16
C GLY A 456 16.64 -13.31 22.86
N VAL A 457 16.43 -12.54 21.80
CA VAL A 457 17.08 -12.74 20.51
C VAL A 457 18.59 -12.47 20.60
N ALA A 458 19.01 -11.40 21.31
CA ALA A 458 20.41 -11.08 21.53
C ALA A 458 21.17 -12.24 22.19
N LYS A 459 20.56 -12.83 23.24
CA LYS A 459 21.13 -14.02 23.91
C LYS A 459 21.24 -15.22 22.97
N SER A 460 20.23 -15.46 22.13
CA SER A 460 20.25 -16.56 21.17
C SER A 460 21.30 -16.33 20.07
N LEU A 461 21.42 -15.12 19.53
CA LEU A 461 22.42 -14.78 18.51
C LEU A 461 23.84 -14.82 19.05
N ALA A 462 24.06 -14.41 20.31
CA ALA A 462 25.36 -14.49 20.97
C ALA A 462 25.87 -15.94 21.05
N SER A 463 24.99 -16.93 21.15
CA SER A 463 25.37 -18.35 21.13
C SER A 463 25.93 -18.85 19.81
N PHE A 464 25.62 -18.18 18.69
CA PHE A 464 26.12 -18.52 17.36
C PHE A 464 27.44 -17.85 17.00
N SER A 465 27.96 -16.92 17.82
CA SER A 465 29.23 -16.20 17.60
C SER A 465 29.35 -15.56 16.21
N LEU A 466 28.23 -15.15 15.60
CA LEU A 466 28.20 -14.54 14.28
C LEU A 466 28.74 -13.10 14.35
N SER A 467 29.63 -12.74 13.41
CA SER A 467 29.96 -11.34 13.19
C SER A 467 28.73 -10.57 12.69
N TRP A 468 28.64 -9.27 12.98
CA TRP A 468 27.48 -8.48 12.56
C TRP A 468 27.21 -8.50 11.03
N PRO A 469 28.24 -8.56 10.11
CA PRO A 469 27.94 -8.68 8.67
C PRO A 469 27.33 -10.03 8.31
N ALA A 470 27.74 -11.12 8.97
CA ALA A 470 27.15 -12.44 8.74
C ALA A 470 25.70 -12.49 9.27
N ALA A 471 25.45 -11.97 10.47
CA ALA A 471 24.11 -11.85 11.02
C ALA A 471 23.20 -10.98 10.13
N PHE A 472 23.72 -9.85 9.62
CA PHE A 472 23.04 -8.99 8.67
C PHE A 472 22.60 -9.78 7.43
N GLY A 473 23.52 -10.50 6.78
CA GLY A 473 23.21 -11.29 5.58
C GLY A 473 22.14 -12.35 5.82
N VAL A 474 22.25 -13.12 6.91
CA VAL A 474 21.28 -14.17 7.25
C VAL A 474 19.90 -13.58 7.55
N LEU A 475 19.82 -12.52 8.35
CA LEU A 475 18.57 -11.89 8.72
C LEU A 475 17.89 -11.22 7.52
N GLN A 476 18.65 -10.54 6.64
CA GLN A 476 18.12 -9.95 5.41
C GLN A 476 17.57 -11.01 4.46
N ALA A 477 18.32 -12.12 4.25
CA ALA A 477 17.88 -13.22 3.41
C ALA A 477 16.60 -13.88 3.97
N THR A 478 16.56 -14.12 5.28
CA THR A 478 15.39 -14.73 5.94
C THR A 478 14.16 -13.81 5.82
N TYR A 479 14.34 -12.51 6.05
CA TYR A 479 13.28 -11.51 5.89
C TYR A 479 12.77 -11.47 4.45
N PHE A 480 13.66 -11.46 3.47
CA PHE A 480 13.32 -11.46 2.05
C PHE A 480 12.54 -12.72 1.64
N LEU A 481 13.07 -13.91 1.98
CA LEU A 481 12.46 -15.18 1.60
C LEU A 481 11.14 -15.46 2.31
N SER A 482 10.96 -14.96 3.54
CA SER A 482 9.68 -15.12 4.26
C SER A 482 8.51 -14.46 3.53
N HIS A 483 8.76 -13.56 2.56
CA HIS A 483 7.70 -12.93 1.78
C HIS A 483 6.93 -13.91 0.87
N TYR A 484 7.48 -15.05 0.53
CA TYR A 484 6.71 -16.12 -0.15
C TYR A 484 5.47 -16.58 0.63
N LEU A 485 5.42 -16.32 1.94
CA LEU A 485 4.28 -16.63 2.81
C LEU A 485 3.24 -15.50 2.87
N PHE A 486 3.51 -14.34 2.25
CA PHE A 486 2.67 -13.16 2.35
C PHE A 486 2.10 -12.74 1.00
N ALA A 487 0.81 -12.40 0.99
CA ALA A 487 0.12 -11.85 -0.18
C ALA A 487 0.11 -10.30 -0.21
N SER A 488 0.81 -9.65 0.73
CA SER A 488 0.83 -8.20 0.87
C SER A 488 2.15 -7.72 1.45
N GLN A 489 2.78 -6.76 0.78
CA GLN A 489 4.01 -6.11 1.26
C GLN A 489 3.78 -5.41 2.61
N THR A 490 2.69 -4.66 2.73
CA THR A 490 2.33 -3.99 3.99
C THR A 490 1.98 -4.94 5.12
N GLY A 491 1.31 -6.06 4.82
CA GLY A 491 1.06 -7.13 5.78
C GLY A 491 2.36 -7.76 6.29
N HIS A 492 3.33 -8.01 5.41
CA HIS A 492 4.66 -8.50 5.79
C HIS A 492 5.39 -7.51 6.70
N VAL A 493 5.42 -6.22 6.34
CA VAL A 493 6.05 -5.18 7.15
C VAL A 493 5.41 -5.13 8.54
N GLY A 494 4.09 -5.06 8.62
CA GLY A 494 3.37 -5.02 9.90
C GLY A 494 3.63 -6.23 10.79
N ALA A 495 3.84 -7.40 10.19
CA ALA A 495 4.08 -8.64 10.92
C ALA A 495 5.54 -8.81 11.38
N LEU A 496 6.51 -8.51 10.52
CA LEU A 496 7.88 -8.96 10.71
C LEU A 496 8.92 -7.84 10.83
N PHE A 497 8.68 -6.64 10.29
CA PHE A 497 9.71 -5.59 10.22
C PHE A 497 10.29 -5.25 11.59
N SER A 498 9.46 -4.98 12.60
CA SER A 498 9.92 -4.61 13.95
C SER A 498 10.73 -5.72 14.59
N ALA A 499 10.33 -6.97 14.44
CA ALA A 499 11.06 -8.12 14.98
C ALA A 499 12.44 -8.27 14.31
N PHE A 500 12.49 -8.21 12.98
CA PHE A 500 13.76 -8.31 12.25
C PHE A 500 14.68 -7.12 12.49
N LEU A 501 14.15 -5.90 12.60
CA LEU A 501 14.95 -4.73 12.96
C LEU A 501 15.56 -4.88 14.37
N ALA A 502 14.75 -5.31 15.34
CA ALA A 502 15.24 -5.58 16.68
C ALA A 502 16.33 -6.65 16.71
N MET A 503 16.19 -7.72 15.92
CA MET A 503 17.22 -8.76 15.75
C MET A 503 18.52 -8.21 15.16
N HIS A 504 18.43 -7.36 14.14
CA HIS A 504 19.63 -6.73 13.54
C HIS A 504 20.37 -5.85 14.57
N VAL A 505 19.63 -5.00 15.28
CA VAL A 505 20.21 -4.12 16.31
C VAL A 505 20.85 -4.95 17.43
N ALA A 506 20.18 -6.02 17.87
CA ALA A 506 20.71 -6.94 18.88
C ALA A 506 21.96 -7.68 18.43
N ALA A 507 22.11 -7.93 17.12
CA ALA A 507 23.31 -8.53 16.52
C ALA A 507 24.46 -7.52 16.28
N GLY A 508 24.31 -6.26 16.71
CA GLY A 508 25.31 -5.21 16.54
C GLY A 508 25.37 -4.59 15.14
N VAL A 509 24.36 -4.82 14.29
CA VAL A 509 24.26 -4.18 12.99
C VAL A 509 23.94 -2.68 13.18
N PRO A 510 24.60 -1.76 12.44
CA PRO A 510 24.24 -0.34 12.50
C PRO A 510 22.74 -0.11 12.26
N ALA A 511 22.06 0.52 13.21
CA ALA A 511 20.59 0.57 13.26
C ALA A 511 19.97 1.22 12.02
N ALA A 512 20.56 2.33 11.55
CA ALA A 512 20.09 3.03 10.34
C ALA A 512 20.27 2.16 9.09
N LEU A 513 21.38 1.44 8.96
CA LEU A 513 21.61 0.49 7.86
C LEU A 513 20.56 -0.62 7.88
N ALA A 514 20.33 -1.22 9.04
CA ALA A 514 19.34 -2.29 9.21
C ALA A 514 17.92 -1.82 8.83
N ALA A 515 17.50 -0.66 9.35
CA ALA A 515 16.18 -0.11 9.10
C ALA A 515 15.95 0.18 7.61
N LEU A 516 16.91 0.86 6.96
CA LEU A 516 16.80 1.23 5.55
C LEU A 516 16.83 0.00 4.64
N THR A 517 17.73 -0.96 4.88
CA THR A 517 17.85 -2.15 4.02
C THR A 517 16.66 -3.09 4.15
N LEU A 518 16.11 -3.30 5.35
CA LEU A 518 14.85 -4.01 5.54
C LEU A 518 13.71 -3.33 4.78
N ALA A 519 13.65 -1.99 4.86
CA ALA A 519 12.63 -1.22 4.17
C ALA A 519 12.76 -1.30 2.64
N TYR A 520 13.98 -1.27 2.08
CA TYR A 520 14.18 -1.47 0.64
C TYR A 520 13.76 -2.87 0.20
N ASN A 521 14.08 -3.90 0.97
CA ASN A 521 13.65 -5.27 0.69
C ASN A 521 12.13 -5.39 0.57
N THR A 522 11.37 -4.58 1.31
CA THR A 522 9.89 -4.61 1.21
C THR A 522 9.38 -4.24 -0.19
N ASN A 523 10.14 -3.49 -0.95
CA ASN A 523 9.81 -3.14 -2.33
C ASN A 523 10.32 -4.22 -3.30
N LEU A 524 11.55 -4.72 -3.09
CA LEU A 524 12.22 -5.64 -3.99
C LEU A 524 11.53 -7.01 -4.06
N PHE A 525 10.98 -7.50 -2.96
CA PHE A 525 10.27 -8.77 -2.95
C PHE A 525 8.82 -8.69 -3.47
N GLY A 526 8.31 -7.50 -3.79
CA GLY A 526 6.93 -7.33 -4.29
C GLY A 526 6.66 -7.94 -5.67
N ALA A 527 7.67 -8.44 -6.36
CA ALA A 527 7.56 -9.07 -7.67
C ALA A 527 7.98 -10.55 -7.69
N LEU A 528 8.03 -11.23 -6.53
CA LEU A 528 8.40 -12.64 -6.41
C LEU A 528 7.36 -13.59 -6.99
N THR A 529 6.07 -13.31 -6.76
CA THR A 529 4.95 -14.18 -7.13
C THR A 529 3.80 -13.34 -7.70
N HIS A 530 2.79 -13.99 -8.25
CA HIS A 530 1.58 -13.33 -8.75
C HIS A 530 0.70 -12.73 -7.64
N TYR A 531 0.95 -13.08 -6.38
CA TYR A 531 0.22 -12.60 -5.21
C TYR A 531 1.06 -11.74 -4.26
N SER A 532 2.37 -11.59 -4.50
CA SER A 532 3.29 -10.92 -3.56
C SER A 532 2.97 -9.44 -3.29
N SER A 533 2.17 -8.80 -4.13
CA SER A 533 1.81 -7.39 -4.01
C SER A 533 0.55 -7.05 -4.80
N GLY A 534 -0.02 -5.86 -4.55
CA GLY A 534 -1.16 -5.38 -5.33
C GLY A 534 -0.85 -5.21 -6.82
N GLN A 535 0.34 -4.71 -7.17
CA GLN A 535 0.75 -4.63 -8.59
C GLN A 535 0.97 -6.01 -9.21
N ALA A 536 1.41 -7.01 -8.45
CA ALA A 536 1.54 -8.38 -8.93
C ALA A 536 0.21 -8.93 -9.45
N ALA A 537 -0.86 -8.75 -8.68
CA ALA A 537 -2.20 -9.14 -9.08
C ALA A 537 -2.68 -8.40 -10.34
N VAL A 538 -2.37 -7.10 -10.47
CA VAL A 538 -2.72 -6.27 -11.63
C VAL A 538 -2.01 -6.77 -12.89
N TYR A 539 -0.68 -6.96 -12.84
CA TYR A 539 0.09 -7.38 -14.00
C TYR A 539 -0.21 -8.84 -14.40
N PHE A 540 -0.30 -9.75 -13.45
CA PHE A 540 -0.67 -11.14 -13.72
C PHE A 540 -2.11 -11.26 -14.25
N GLY A 541 -3.08 -10.55 -13.64
CA GLY A 541 -4.47 -10.49 -14.09
C GLY A 541 -4.66 -9.89 -15.49
N SER A 542 -3.62 -9.25 -16.05
CA SER A 542 -3.64 -8.76 -17.42
C SER A 542 -3.71 -9.87 -18.50
N GLY A 543 -3.33 -11.10 -18.15
CA GLY A 543 -3.33 -12.27 -19.03
C GLY A 543 -2.18 -12.33 -20.05
N TYR A 544 -1.15 -11.47 -19.91
CA TYR A 544 0.03 -11.51 -20.80
C TYR A 544 1.09 -12.49 -20.37
N VAL A 545 1.12 -12.91 -19.10
CA VAL A 545 2.21 -13.70 -18.52
C VAL A 545 1.67 -15.00 -17.93
N GLU A 546 2.34 -16.11 -18.22
CA GLU A 546 2.02 -17.41 -17.64
C GLU A 546 2.53 -17.52 -16.19
N LEU A 547 1.81 -18.25 -15.35
CA LEU A 547 2.15 -18.41 -13.92
C LEU A 547 3.58 -18.90 -13.70
N LYS A 548 4.01 -19.90 -14.50
CA LYS A 548 5.38 -20.44 -14.44
C LYS A 548 6.45 -19.39 -14.72
N ASP A 549 6.17 -18.46 -15.66
CA ASP A 549 7.10 -17.39 -16.01
C ASP A 549 7.16 -16.32 -14.92
N VAL A 550 6.04 -16.03 -14.23
CA VAL A 550 6.05 -15.13 -13.07
C VAL A 550 6.99 -15.63 -11.98
N PHE A 551 6.86 -16.91 -11.59
CA PHE A 551 7.74 -17.49 -10.55
C PHE A 551 9.19 -17.58 -11.00
N ARG A 552 9.44 -18.06 -12.22
CA ARG A 552 10.80 -18.18 -12.76
C ARG A 552 11.51 -16.84 -12.86
N LEU A 553 10.87 -15.86 -13.49
CA LEU A 553 11.46 -14.54 -13.69
C LEU A 553 11.51 -13.76 -12.38
N GLY A 554 10.50 -13.91 -11.52
CA GLY A 554 10.50 -13.34 -10.17
C GLY A 554 11.70 -13.81 -9.35
N ALA A 555 12.00 -15.12 -9.35
CA ALA A 555 13.18 -15.66 -8.66
C ALA A 555 14.49 -15.14 -9.26
N ILE A 556 14.63 -15.12 -10.60
CA ILE A 556 15.85 -14.63 -11.26
C ILE A 556 16.07 -13.14 -10.97
N CYS A 557 15.03 -12.33 -11.12
CA CYS A 557 15.12 -10.89 -10.84
C CYS A 557 15.34 -10.60 -9.35
N ALA A 558 14.80 -11.42 -8.46
CA ALA A 558 15.06 -11.33 -7.03
C ALA A 558 16.55 -11.56 -6.72
N ILE A 559 17.13 -12.64 -7.26
CA ILE A 559 18.57 -12.90 -7.11
C ILE A 559 19.38 -11.74 -7.68
N TRP A 560 19.01 -11.24 -8.85
CA TRP A 560 19.68 -10.09 -9.46
C TRP A 560 19.61 -8.83 -8.58
N ASN A 561 18.43 -8.49 -8.09
CA ASN A 561 18.24 -7.35 -7.19
C ASN A 561 19.04 -7.53 -5.88
N VAL A 562 19.00 -8.72 -5.27
CA VAL A 562 19.80 -9.01 -4.07
C VAL A 562 21.29 -8.82 -4.35
N LEU A 563 21.82 -9.29 -5.49
CA LEU A 563 23.22 -9.08 -5.88
C LEU A 563 23.53 -7.58 -6.07
N VAL A 564 22.74 -6.84 -6.84
CA VAL A 564 22.96 -5.41 -7.06
C VAL A 564 22.90 -4.64 -5.75
N TRP A 565 21.87 -4.84 -4.94
CA TRP A 565 21.71 -4.12 -3.69
C TRP A 565 22.74 -4.51 -2.63
N SER A 566 23.18 -5.77 -2.58
CA SER A 566 24.24 -6.20 -1.66
C SER A 566 25.62 -5.68 -2.08
N VAL A 567 25.98 -5.80 -3.37
CA VAL A 567 27.31 -5.42 -3.84
C VAL A 567 27.40 -3.91 -4.09
N VAL A 568 26.57 -3.39 -5.00
CA VAL A 568 26.60 -1.97 -5.36
C VAL A 568 26.10 -1.11 -4.20
N GLY A 569 24.99 -1.52 -3.57
CA GLY A 569 24.45 -0.87 -2.38
C GLY A 569 25.42 -0.93 -1.21
N GLY A 570 26.02 -2.09 -0.92
CA GLY A 570 27.01 -2.24 0.15
C GLY A 570 28.21 -1.31 -0.01
N ILE A 571 28.78 -1.22 -1.22
CA ILE A 571 29.87 -0.27 -1.51
C ILE A 571 29.37 1.17 -1.31
N TRP A 572 28.19 1.50 -1.85
CA TRP A 572 27.63 2.83 -1.75
C TRP A 572 27.32 3.25 -0.30
N TRP A 573 26.74 2.37 0.51
CA TRP A 573 26.43 2.64 1.91
C TRP A 573 27.68 2.90 2.75
N LYS A 574 28.79 2.22 2.44
CA LYS A 574 30.09 2.51 3.04
C LYS A 574 30.60 3.89 2.63
N VAL A 575 30.49 4.26 1.35
CA VAL A 575 30.93 5.58 0.83
C VAL A 575 30.16 6.74 1.49
N ILE A 576 28.86 6.54 1.73
CA ILE A 576 28.02 7.58 2.38
C ILE A 576 28.07 7.56 3.92
N GLY A 577 28.86 6.65 4.51
CA GLY A 577 29.05 6.55 5.96
C GLY A 577 27.86 5.97 6.72
N LEU A 578 27.13 5.03 6.13
CA LEU A 578 26.00 4.38 6.79
C LEU A 578 26.49 3.26 7.75
N TYR A 579 27.72 2.76 7.55
CA TYR A 579 28.43 1.83 8.43
C TYR A 579 29.95 1.97 8.28
#